data_e85704ed87aa8d87c922a06625427012
#
_entry.id   e85704ed87aa8d87c922a06625427012
#
_cell.length_a   1.000
_cell.length_b   1.000
_cell.length_c   1.000
_cell.angle_alpha   90.00
_cell.angle_beta   90.00
_cell.angle_gamma   90.00
#
_symmetry.space_group_name_H-M   'P 1'
#
loop_
_entity.id
_entity.type
_entity.pdbx_description
1 polymer ?
#
loop_
_entity_poly.entity_id
_entity_poly.type
_entity_poly.pdbx_seq_one_letter_code
_entity_poly.pdbx_strand_id
1 'polypeptide(L)'
;MFSIYSMYFIFLILFVDKINVNGLDPSDIVIVILDQKEGYHMAHAEMLKKNILEQAEALDKDPPKIILSHKLNINGSWTIIPLLNYLLDTYSTSKWFFFCLENTVIRLNKLLSILLKYKENKNIWIGHVLYDQEPTIIHHFAEHKKKLKYPHIASGFGITSNLLANLVHKINEGDRPKDDFSIDASYEFASFVLKVGKGVRLTHVSEICIISNSECATYPRFFHPCGSSVTTENIYFAVKTCSKFHIERIPVIKRTWAKYATNIGYFSDIADKHLPDSFIVPNTTQGHCAKTYSILVQADKILKKKNLNWLIISDDDTIFSVARLLRLLTCYNPNTPVAIGERYGFQLWDSDYGYEYLTGGAGVALSASLVHEIIELGKCECPSSTTPDDMFLFGICLSRIRVQPVHSSMFHQARPSDYATAYLASQEPISFHKFWMIEPQTVYDEWFAEADKSLITVRKHTEL
;
A
#
# COMPACT_ATOMS: atom_id res chain seq x y z
N MET A 1 -38.40 -69.06 -44.81
CA MET A 1 -38.68 -67.73 -45.41
C MET A 1 -38.44 -66.73 -44.32
N PHE A 2 -37.15 -66.27 -44.20
CA PHE A 2 -36.77 -65.25 -43.22
C PHE A 2 -36.11 -64.06 -43.98
N SER A 3 -36.78 -62.93 -43.84
CA SER A 3 -36.31 -61.66 -44.42
C SER A 3 -35.21 -61.05 -43.55
N ILE A 4 -34.07 -60.73 -44.14
CA ILE A 4 -32.91 -60.08 -43.51
C ILE A 4 -33.07 -58.57 -43.71
N TYR A 5 -33.34 -57.84 -42.65
CA TYR A 5 -33.24 -56.34 -42.63
C TYR A 5 -31.80 -55.94 -42.34
N SER A 6 -31.20 -55.35 -43.35
CA SER A 6 -29.89 -54.72 -43.25
C SER A 6 -30.04 -53.31 -42.61
N MET A 7 -29.49 -53.13 -41.39
CA MET A 7 -29.45 -51.87 -40.70
C MET A 7 -28.17 -51.15 -41.09
N TYR A 8 -28.27 -50.11 -41.94
CA TYR A 8 -27.21 -49.21 -42.19
C TYR A 8 -27.08 -48.21 -41.02
N PHE A 9 -26.01 -48.34 -40.20
CA PHE A 9 -25.57 -47.33 -39.25
C PHE A 9 -24.86 -46.21 -40.01
N ILE A 10 -25.52 -45.07 -40.16
CA ILE A 10 -24.89 -43.84 -40.64
C ILE A 10 -24.16 -43.22 -39.45
N PHE A 11 -22.82 -43.33 -39.44
CA PHE A 11 -21.99 -42.53 -38.55
C PHE A 11 -22.01 -41.08 -39.02
N LEU A 12 -22.81 -40.23 -38.38
CA LEU A 12 -22.72 -38.76 -38.51
C LEU A 12 -21.53 -38.32 -37.69
N ILE A 13 -20.38 -38.14 -38.34
CA ILE A 13 -19.23 -37.43 -37.76
C ILE A 13 -19.62 -35.98 -37.73
N LEU A 14 -20.06 -35.47 -36.58
CA LEU A 14 -20.17 -34.07 -36.31
C LEU A 14 -18.75 -33.51 -36.22
N PHE A 15 -18.26 -32.96 -37.34
CA PHE A 15 -17.18 -32.00 -37.33
C PHE A 15 -17.71 -30.79 -36.57
N VAL A 16 -17.40 -30.70 -35.26
CA VAL A 16 -17.47 -29.45 -34.54
C VAL A 16 -16.32 -28.64 -35.09
N ASP A 17 -16.60 -27.85 -36.13
CA ASP A 17 -15.70 -26.76 -36.48
C ASP A 17 -15.48 -25.96 -35.20
N LYS A 18 -14.26 -26.01 -34.64
CA LYS A 18 -13.79 -25.02 -33.68
C LYS A 18 -13.88 -23.67 -34.40
N ILE A 19 -15.01 -23.00 -34.24
CA ILE A 19 -15.15 -21.61 -34.60
C ILE A 19 -14.04 -20.93 -33.83
N ASN A 20 -12.96 -20.61 -34.53
CA ASN A 20 -11.89 -19.80 -34.02
C ASN A 20 -12.44 -18.37 -33.91
N VAL A 21 -13.29 -18.15 -32.88
CA VAL A 21 -13.64 -16.81 -32.47
C VAL A 21 -12.30 -16.20 -32.07
N ASN A 22 -11.86 -15.19 -32.83
CA ASN A 22 -10.69 -14.38 -32.52
C ASN A 22 -10.89 -13.74 -31.12
N GLY A 23 -10.79 -14.53 -30.08
CA GLY A 23 -10.91 -14.15 -28.68
C GLY A 23 -9.54 -13.84 -28.11
N LEU A 24 -9.47 -12.93 -27.18
CA LEU A 24 -8.29 -12.70 -26.38
C LEU A 24 -8.01 -13.96 -25.54
N ASP A 25 -6.79 -14.48 -25.67
CA ASP A 25 -6.35 -15.62 -24.84
C ASP A 25 -5.69 -15.11 -23.57
N PRO A 26 -5.78 -15.82 -22.41
CA PRO A 26 -5.04 -15.42 -21.22
C PRO A 26 -3.54 -15.24 -21.50
N SER A 27 -2.95 -16.07 -22.37
CA SER A 27 -1.55 -15.98 -22.78
C SER A 27 -1.17 -14.67 -23.50
N ASP A 28 -2.15 -13.91 -23.98
CA ASP A 28 -1.96 -12.57 -24.56
C ASP A 28 -1.76 -11.47 -23.51
N ILE A 29 -1.95 -11.82 -22.20
CA ILE A 29 -1.94 -10.87 -21.10
C ILE A 29 -0.72 -11.08 -20.22
N VAL A 30 -0.10 -9.97 -19.80
CA VAL A 30 0.87 -9.92 -18.70
C VAL A 30 0.19 -9.34 -17.47
N ILE A 31 0.11 -10.10 -16.38
CA ILE A 31 -0.39 -9.62 -15.09
C ILE A 31 0.81 -9.26 -14.23
N VAL A 32 0.92 -7.99 -13.86
CA VAL A 32 1.99 -7.44 -13.04
C VAL A 32 1.44 -7.23 -11.62
N ILE A 33 1.87 -8.08 -10.70
CA ILE A 33 1.52 -7.97 -9.28
C ILE A 33 2.59 -7.11 -8.62
N LEU A 34 2.21 -5.91 -8.19
CA LEU A 34 3.06 -4.97 -7.47
C LEU A 34 3.06 -5.36 -6.00
N ASP A 35 4.00 -6.16 -5.60
CA ASP A 35 4.11 -6.76 -4.28
C ASP A 35 5.43 -6.37 -3.58
N GLN A 36 5.59 -6.81 -2.33
CA GLN A 36 6.73 -6.49 -1.48
C GLN A 36 7.46 -7.76 -1.02
N LYS A 37 8.74 -7.63 -0.66
CA LYS A 37 9.58 -8.77 -0.23
C LYS A 37 9.23 -9.31 1.16
N GLU A 38 8.44 -8.60 1.94
CA GLU A 38 8.04 -9.05 3.27
C GLU A 38 7.10 -10.27 3.18
N GLY A 39 7.23 -11.21 4.14
CA GLY A 39 6.61 -12.54 4.06
C GLY A 39 5.10 -12.56 3.86
N TYR A 40 4.36 -11.67 4.52
CA TYR A 40 2.91 -11.53 4.35
C TYR A 40 2.55 -11.17 2.90
N HIS A 41 3.22 -10.16 2.33
CA HIS A 41 2.96 -9.68 0.97
C HIS A 41 3.35 -10.72 -0.08
N MET A 42 4.53 -11.37 0.09
CA MET A 42 4.96 -12.47 -0.82
C MET A 42 3.96 -13.63 -0.82
N ALA A 43 3.48 -14.03 0.36
CA ALA A 43 2.52 -15.13 0.47
C ALA A 43 1.20 -14.82 -0.28
N HIS A 44 0.69 -13.58 -0.15
CA HIS A 44 -0.51 -13.15 -0.85
C HIS A 44 -0.30 -13.05 -2.38
N ALA A 45 0.86 -12.56 -2.81
CA ALA A 45 1.21 -12.50 -4.23
C ALA A 45 1.31 -13.90 -4.87
N GLU A 46 1.95 -14.87 -4.20
CA GLU A 46 2.00 -16.25 -4.68
C GLU A 46 0.61 -16.93 -4.65
N MET A 47 -0.24 -16.63 -3.64
CA MET A 47 -1.62 -17.11 -3.61
C MET A 47 -2.44 -16.56 -4.79
N LEU A 48 -2.32 -15.25 -5.08
CA LEU A 48 -3.00 -14.64 -6.22
C LEU A 48 -2.51 -15.26 -7.53
N LYS A 49 -1.20 -15.41 -7.71
CA LYS A 49 -0.61 -16.08 -8.86
C LYS A 49 -1.16 -17.50 -9.04
N LYS A 50 -1.14 -18.31 -7.99
CA LYS A 50 -1.67 -19.67 -8.01
C LYS A 50 -3.14 -19.70 -8.42
N ASN A 51 -3.95 -18.82 -7.84
CA ASN A 51 -5.38 -18.74 -8.15
C ASN A 51 -5.64 -18.38 -9.63
N ILE A 52 -4.84 -17.46 -10.21
CA ILE A 52 -4.97 -17.11 -11.64
C ILE A 52 -4.61 -18.31 -12.53
N LEU A 53 -3.56 -19.06 -12.19
CA LEU A 53 -3.16 -20.26 -12.94
C LEU A 53 -4.24 -21.36 -12.90
N GLU A 54 -4.82 -21.60 -11.72
CA GLU A 54 -5.93 -22.55 -11.55
C GLU A 54 -7.18 -22.13 -12.36
N GLN A 55 -7.47 -20.84 -12.45
CA GLN A 55 -8.56 -20.34 -13.29
C GLN A 55 -8.28 -20.53 -14.79
N ALA A 56 -7.03 -20.34 -15.24
CA ALA A 56 -6.67 -20.58 -16.65
C ALA A 56 -6.78 -22.07 -17.01
N GLU A 57 -6.32 -22.95 -16.13
CA GLU A 57 -6.48 -24.42 -16.27
C GLU A 57 -7.97 -24.82 -16.35
N ALA A 58 -8.81 -24.26 -15.47
CA ALA A 58 -10.25 -24.51 -15.49
C ALA A 58 -10.96 -24.00 -16.76
N LEU A 59 -10.35 -23.07 -17.49
CA LEU A 59 -10.84 -22.59 -18.79
C LEU A 59 -10.27 -23.39 -19.97
N ASP A 60 -9.43 -24.39 -19.73
CA ASP A 60 -8.68 -25.15 -20.76
C ASP A 60 -7.89 -24.19 -21.70
N LYS A 61 -7.14 -23.25 -21.12
CA LYS A 61 -6.38 -22.21 -21.83
C LYS A 61 -4.97 -22.06 -21.29
N ASP A 62 -4.06 -21.63 -22.16
CA ASP A 62 -2.70 -21.25 -21.76
C ASP A 62 -2.76 -20.08 -20.77
N PRO A 63 -2.03 -20.15 -19.64
CA PRO A 63 -2.10 -19.13 -18.60
C PRO A 63 -1.50 -17.80 -19.03
N PRO A 64 -1.91 -16.68 -18.39
CA PRO A 64 -1.25 -15.40 -18.57
C PRO A 64 0.19 -15.43 -18.01
N LYS A 65 1.06 -14.55 -18.52
CA LYS A 65 2.36 -14.30 -17.91
C LYS A 65 2.13 -13.53 -16.61
N ILE A 66 2.67 -14.03 -15.49
CA ILE A 66 2.48 -13.42 -14.17
C ILE A 66 3.83 -12.99 -13.61
N ILE A 67 3.95 -11.71 -13.30
CA ILE A 67 5.16 -11.09 -12.79
C ILE A 67 4.91 -10.66 -11.35
N LEU A 68 5.82 -11.04 -10.44
CA LEU A 68 5.90 -10.54 -9.08
C LEU A 68 6.99 -9.49 -9.03
N SER A 69 6.64 -8.23 -8.74
CA SER A 69 7.58 -7.11 -8.86
C SER A 69 8.80 -7.25 -7.93
N HIS A 70 8.62 -7.83 -6.74
CA HIS A 70 9.73 -8.06 -5.80
C HIS A 70 10.84 -8.97 -6.34
N LYS A 71 10.56 -9.80 -7.37
CA LYS A 71 11.55 -10.70 -7.98
C LYS A 71 12.43 -10.01 -9.02
N LEU A 72 12.07 -8.82 -9.46
CA LEU A 72 12.77 -8.13 -10.56
C LEU A 72 14.01 -7.35 -10.11
N ASN A 73 14.20 -7.08 -8.82
CA ASN A 73 15.27 -6.23 -8.29
C ASN A 73 15.35 -4.84 -8.98
N ILE A 74 14.23 -4.28 -9.37
CA ILE A 74 14.11 -2.95 -9.96
C ILE A 74 13.71 -1.98 -8.85
N ASN A 75 14.58 -1.00 -8.56
CA ASN A 75 14.31 0.05 -7.57
C ASN A 75 13.07 0.84 -7.96
N GLY A 76 12.22 1.17 -6.98
CA GLY A 76 11.00 1.91 -7.21
C GLY A 76 9.95 1.18 -8.05
N SER A 77 10.03 -0.16 -8.20
CA SER A 77 9.09 -0.96 -9.01
C SER A 77 7.62 -0.71 -8.64
N TRP A 78 7.33 -0.39 -7.40
CA TRP A 78 5.99 -0.04 -6.94
C TRP A 78 5.41 1.23 -7.57
N THR A 79 6.24 2.13 -8.10
CA THR A 79 5.81 3.33 -8.82
C THR A 79 5.45 3.06 -10.28
N ILE A 80 5.51 1.80 -10.74
CA ILE A 80 5.10 1.30 -12.06
C ILE A 80 6.08 1.68 -13.17
N ILE A 81 6.41 2.96 -13.33
CA ILE A 81 7.20 3.47 -14.46
C ILE A 81 8.56 2.78 -14.64
N PRO A 82 9.36 2.45 -13.58
CA PRO A 82 10.61 1.71 -13.74
C PRO A 82 10.45 0.33 -14.40
N LEU A 83 9.24 -0.25 -14.32
CA LEU A 83 8.96 -1.57 -14.91
C LEU A 83 8.74 -1.52 -16.42
N LEU A 84 8.36 -0.36 -16.99
CA LEU A 84 7.80 -0.30 -18.34
C LEU A 84 8.80 -0.75 -19.42
N ASN A 85 10.09 -0.37 -19.34
CA ASN A 85 11.13 -0.84 -20.26
C ASN A 85 11.27 -2.37 -20.21
N TYR A 86 11.43 -2.93 -18.99
CA TYR A 86 11.55 -4.37 -18.80
C TYR A 86 10.33 -5.13 -19.37
N LEU A 87 9.12 -4.62 -19.12
CA LEU A 87 7.88 -5.25 -19.58
C LEU A 87 7.79 -5.27 -21.11
N LEU A 88 8.14 -4.17 -21.79
CA LEU A 88 8.12 -4.09 -23.25
C LEU A 88 9.16 -5.01 -23.88
N ASP A 89 10.39 -5.01 -23.36
CA ASP A 89 11.50 -5.80 -23.89
C ASP A 89 11.25 -7.30 -23.73
N THR A 90 10.72 -7.70 -22.56
CA THR A 90 10.53 -9.12 -22.23
C THR A 90 9.26 -9.70 -22.84
N TYR A 91 8.18 -8.91 -22.95
CA TYR A 91 6.84 -9.38 -23.33
C TYR A 91 6.29 -8.65 -24.55
N SER A 92 7.12 -8.39 -25.54
CA SER A 92 6.78 -7.62 -26.76
C SER A 92 5.62 -8.17 -27.59
N THR A 93 5.31 -9.47 -27.46
CA THR A 93 4.21 -10.12 -28.18
C THR A 93 2.88 -10.09 -27.42
N SER A 94 2.87 -9.67 -26.16
CA SER A 94 1.64 -9.58 -25.37
C SER A 94 0.80 -8.39 -25.80
N LYS A 95 -0.52 -8.52 -25.69
CA LYS A 95 -1.50 -7.52 -26.13
C LYS A 95 -1.89 -6.55 -25.02
N TRP A 96 -1.92 -7.06 -23.77
CA TRP A 96 -2.35 -6.32 -22.60
C TRP A 96 -1.39 -6.49 -21.43
N PHE A 97 -1.22 -5.42 -20.65
CA PHE A 97 -0.53 -5.39 -19.38
C PHE A 97 -1.52 -4.95 -18.31
N PHE A 98 -1.77 -5.84 -17.34
CA PHE A 98 -2.69 -5.58 -16.24
C PHE A 98 -1.91 -5.46 -14.94
N PHE A 99 -1.95 -4.29 -14.31
CA PHE A 99 -1.27 -3.99 -13.05
C PHE A 99 -2.24 -4.12 -11.89
N CYS A 100 -1.80 -4.73 -10.81
CA CYS A 100 -2.61 -4.88 -9.59
C CYS A 100 -1.71 -5.06 -8.36
N LEU A 101 -2.31 -5.01 -7.17
CA LEU A 101 -1.63 -5.35 -5.91
C LEU A 101 -1.85 -6.83 -5.56
N GLU A 102 -1.09 -7.33 -4.59
CA GLU A 102 -1.21 -8.71 -4.09
C GLU A 102 -2.55 -9.01 -3.41
N ASN A 103 -3.26 -7.97 -2.96
CA ASN A 103 -4.60 -8.09 -2.37
C ASN A 103 -5.74 -7.95 -3.40
N THR A 104 -5.43 -7.84 -4.69
CA THR A 104 -6.45 -7.82 -5.75
C THR A 104 -7.04 -9.20 -5.96
N VAL A 105 -8.35 -9.31 -6.06
CA VAL A 105 -9.04 -10.51 -6.55
C VAL A 105 -9.29 -10.36 -8.04
N ILE A 106 -8.93 -11.38 -8.82
CA ILE A 106 -9.14 -11.42 -10.28
C ILE A 106 -10.05 -12.61 -10.63
N ARG A 107 -11.13 -12.35 -11.36
CA ARG A 107 -11.95 -13.36 -12.04
C ARG A 107 -11.54 -13.35 -13.50
N LEU A 108 -10.66 -14.28 -13.88
CA LEU A 108 -9.97 -14.28 -15.16
C LEU A 108 -10.91 -14.25 -16.37
N ASN A 109 -11.97 -15.07 -16.37
CA ASN A 109 -12.97 -15.12 -17.45
C ASN A 109 -13.67 -13.76 -17.66
N LYS A 110 -14.00 -13.05 -16.57
CA LYS A 110 -14.61 -11.73 -16.64
C LYS A 110 -13.62 -10.67 -17.11
N LEU A 111 -12.38 -10.72 -16.62
CA LEU A 111 -11.32 -9.81 -17.08
C LEU A 111 -11.09 -9.94 -18.59
N LEU A 112 -10.98 -11.18 -19.11
CA LEU A 112 -10.88 -11.44 -20.55
C LEU A 112 -12.04 -10.82 -21.33
N SER A 113 -13.27 -11.01 -20.83
CA SER A 113 -14.49 -10.49 -21.46
C SER A 113 -14.51 -8.96 -21.53
N ILE A 114 -13.91 -8.29 -20.55
CA ILE A 114 -13.76 -6.82 -20.55
C ILE A 114 -12.71 -6.37 -21.57
N LEU A 115 -11.53 -6.98 -21.53
CA LEU A 115 -10.40 -6.60 -22.39
C LEU A 115 -10.77 -6.78 -23.88
N LEU A 116 -11.55 -7.79 -24.21
CA LEU A 116 -12.09 -8.04 -25.56
C LEU A 116 -12.96 -6.90 -26.12
N LYS A 117 -13.57 -6.09 -25.27
CA LYS A 117 -14.38 -4.94 -25.71
C LYS A 117 -13.52 -3.82 -26.35
N TYR A 118 -12.20 -3.88 -26.19
CA TYR A 118 -11.28 -2.82 -26.60
C TYR A 118 -10.30 -3.30 -27.68
N LYS A 119 -9.95 -2.39 -28.60
CA LYS A 119 -8.99 -2.69 -29.68
C LYS A 119 -7.56 -2.59 -29.16
N GLU A 120 -6.85 -3.70 -29.08
CA GLU A 120 -5.48 -3.83 -28.56
C GLU A 120 -4.43 -2.99 -29.33
N ASN A 121 -4.69 -2.70 -30.61
CA ASN A 121 -3.81 -1.89 -31.45
C ASN A 121 -4.01 -0.36 -31.29
N LYS A 122 -4.78 0.08 -30.29
CA LYS A 122 -4.97 1.48 -29.93
C LYS A 122 -4.32 1.77 -28.58
N ASN A 123 -4.04 3.04 -28.32
CA ASN A 123 -3.59 3.49 -27.01
C ASN A 123 -4.78 3.50 -26.06
N ILE A 124 -4.95 2.44 -25.27
CA ILE A 124 -6.09 2.28 -24.37
C ILE A 124 -5.57 2.05 -22.96
N TRP A 125 -6.23 2.71 -22.03
CA TRP A 125 -6.03 2.59 -20.58
C TRP A 125 -7.37 2.49 -19.89
N ILE A 126 -7.60 1.40 -19.16
CA ILE A 126 -8.85 1.11 -18.48
C ILE A 126 -8.62 0.80 -17.00
N GLY A 127 -9.59 1.14 -16.15
CA GLY A 127 -9.54 0.86 -14.72
C GLY A 127 -10.72 1.47 -13.98
N HIS A 128 -10.75 1.31 -12.67
CA HIS A 128 -11.64 2.11 -11.84
C HIS A 128 -11.08 3.52 -11.66
N VAL A 129 -11.84 4.52 -12.03
CA VAL A 129 -11.40 5.93 -11.99
C VAL A 129 -11.58 6.51 -10.61
N LEU A 130 -10.49 7.06 -10.07
CA LEU A 130 -10.46 7.97 -8.93
C LEU A 130 -10.22 9.41 -9.41
N TYR A 131 -10.58 10.37 -8.59
CA TYR A 131 -10.26 11.79 -8.77
C TYR A 131 -10.36 12.51 -7.42
N ASP A 132 -9.54 13.54 -7.24
CA ASP A 132 -9.59 14.39 -6.05
C ASP A 132 -10.70 15.41 -6.16
N GLN A 133 -11.31 15.71 -5.03
CA GLN A 133 -12.30 16.78 -4.94
C GLN A 133 -11.64 18.15 -4.86
N GLU A 134 -10.52 18.21 -4.13
CA GLU A 134 -9.72 19.39 -3.87
C GLU A 134 -8.22 19.08 -4.06
N PRO A 135 -7.36 20.12 -4.22
CA PRO A 135 -5.91 19.92 -4.22
C PRO A 135 -5.44 19.31 -2.90
N THR A 136 -4.66 18.23 -2.97
CA THR A 136 -4.21 17.48 -1.81
C THR A 136 -2.70 17.50 -1.67
N ILE A 137 -2.20 17.33 -0.43
CA ILE A 137 -0.75 17.26 -0.18
C ILE A 137 -0.15 16.00 -0.77
N ILE A 138 -0.90 14.89 -0.79
CA ILE A 138 -0.42 13.60 -1.35
C ILE A 138 -0.25 13.65 -2.87
N HIS A 139 -0.85 14.63 -3.52
CA HIS A 139 -0.69 14.88 -4.95
C HIS A 139 0.01 16.21 -5.22
N HIS A 140 0.95 16.59 -4.33
CA HIS A 140 1.84 17.75 -4.46
C HIS A 140 1.12 19.09 -4.61
N PHE A 141 -0.11 19.23 -4.10
CA PHE A 141 -0.96 20.42 -4.32
C PHE A 141 -0.99 20.86 -5.79
N ALA A 142 -0.95 19.87 -6.71
CA ALA A 142 -0.93 20.17 -8.13
C ALA A 142 -2.03 21.16 -8.51
N GLU A 143 -1.69 22.20 -9.26
CA GLU A 143 -2.66 23.17 -9.76
C GLU A 143 -3.70 22.48 -10.66
N HIS A 144 -4.86 22.19 -10.11
CA HIS A 144 -5.93 21.48 -10.81
C HIS A 144 -6.72 22.43 -11.71
N LYS A 145 -6.16 22.80 -12.81
CA LYS A 145 -6.94 23.40 -13.91
C LYS A 145 -7.97 22.41 -14.50
N LYS A 146 -7.74 21.08 -14.29
CA LYS A 146 -8.65 19.98 -14.68
C LYS A 146 -8.44 18.83 -13.70
N LYS A 147 -9.52 18.26 -13.15
CA LYS A 147 -9.45 17.07 -12.30
C LYS A 147 -8.74 15.94 -13.03
N LEU A 148 -7.55 15.58 -12.58
CA LEU A 148 -6.83 14.40 -13.08
C LEU A 148 -7.58 13.15 -12.66
N LYS A 149 -7.77 12.23 -13.61
CA LYS A 149 -8.33 10.90 -13.35
C LYS A 149 -7.20 9.90 -13.26
N TYR A 150 -7.16 9.14 -12.17
CA TYR A 150 -6.14 8.12 -11.93
C TYR A 150 -6.79 6.80 -11.52
N PRO A 151 -6.12 5.63 -11.68
CA PRO A 151 -6.73 4.34 -11.40
C PRO A 151 -6.71 4.00 -9.91
N HIS A 152 -7.69 3.23 -9.48
CA HIS A 152 -7.64 2.53 -8.18
C HIS A 152 -6.76 1.27 -8.35
N ILE A 153 -5.50 1.35 -7.92
CA ILE A 153 -4.49 0.32 -8.18
C ILE A 153 -4.82 -1.03 -7.51
N ALA A 154 -5.45 -1.01 -6.34
CA ALA A 154 -5.86 -2.25 -5.65
C ALA A 154 -7.04 -2.97 -6.34
N SER A 155 -7.81 -2.27 -7.20
CA SER A 155 -8.77 -2.91 -8.11
C SER A 155 -8.12 -3.40 -9.40
N GLY A 156 -6.92 -2.91 -9.69
CA GLY A 156 -6.18 -3.16 -10.91
C GLY A 156 -6.58 -2.23 -12.06
N PHE A 157 -5.67 -2.12 -13.03
CA PHE A 157 -5.89 -1.41 -14.28
C PHE A 157 -5.13 -2.06 -15.43
N GLY A 158 -5.63 -1.88 -16.65
CA GLY A 158 -5.03 -2.44 -17.86
C GLY A 158 -4.60 -1.38 -18.84
N ILE A 159 -3.42 -1.59 -19.47
CA ILE A 159 -2.95 -0.82 -20.62
C ILE A 159 -2.68 -1.75 -21.80
N THR A 160 -2.89 -1.26 -23.03
CA THR A 160 -2.51 -1.99 -24.23
C THR A 160 -1.00 -1.95 -24.47
N SER A 161 -0.46 -2.95 -25.17
CA SER A 161 0.95 -2.96 -25.58
C SER A 161 1.33 -1.74 -26.42
N ASN A 162 0.39 -1.24 -27.23
CA ASN A 162 0.61 -0.02 -28.02
C ASN A 162 0.81 1.23 -27.13
N LEU A 163 0.02 1.35 -26.05
CA LEU A 163 0.24 2.43 -25.08
C LEU A 163 1.56 2.25 -24.34
N LEU A 164 1.87 1.03 -23.88
CA LEU A 164 3.14 0.73 -23.22
C LEU A 164 4.32 1.12 -24.09
N ALA A 165 4.33 0.73 -25.37
CA ALA A 165 5.42 1.06 -26.31
C ALA A 165 5.58 2.58 -26.48
N ASN A 166 4.47 3.32 -26.56
CA ASN A 166 4.52 4.78 -26.65
C ASN A 166 5.08 5.44 -25.39
N LEU A 167 4.74 4.94 -24.20
CA LEU A 167 5.28 5.44 -22.94
C LEU A 167 6.77 5.17 -22.82
N VAL A 168 7.20 3.95 -23.16
CA VAL A 168 8.62 3.54 -23.17
C VAL A 168 9.42 4.39 -24.15
N HIS A 169 8.90 4.62 -25.35
CA HIS A 169 9.55 5.49 -26.32
C HIS A 169 9.80 6.90 -25.74
N LYS A 170 8.81 7.47 -25.05
CA LYS A 170 8.93 8.77 -24.39
C LYS A 170 9.95 8.78 -23.23
N ILE A 171 9.98 7.72 -22.43
CA ILE A 171 11.00 7.56 -21.37
C ILE A 171 12.41 7.58 -21.99
N ASN A 172 12.59 6.87 -23.10
CA ASN A 172 13.88 6.77 -23.81
C ASN A 172 14.27 8.10 -24.51
N GLU A 173 13.30 8.97 -24.84
CA GLU A 173 13.54 10.36 -25.27
C GLU A 173 13.89 11.32 -24.12
N GLY A 174 13.88 10.84 -22.87
CA GLY A 174 14.21 11.65 -21.68
C GLY A 174 12.99 12.24 -20.95
N ASP A 175 11.76 11.93 -21.42
CA ASP A 175 10.55 12.31 -20.68
C ASP A 175 10.37 11.43 -19.46
N ARG A 176 10.74 11.95 -18.27
CA ARG A 176 10.57 11.27 -16.97
C ARG A 176 9.76 12.14 -16.01
N PRO A 177 9.17 11.57 -14.96
CA PRO A 177 8.69 12.37 -13.85
C PRO A 177 9.81 13.27 -13.32
N LYS A 178 9.49 14.51 -12.97
CA LYS A 178 10.47 15.50 -12.52
C LYS A 178 10.47 15.70 -11.01
N ASP A 179 9.50 15.11 -10.34
CA ASP A 179 9.33 15.28 -8.91
C ASP A 179 10.35 14.42 -8.15
N ASP A 180 11.00 15.01 -7.16
CA ASP A 180 11.95 14.31 -6.30
C ASP A 180 11.26 13.25 -5.42
N PHE A 181 9.98 13.44 -5.13
CA PHE A 181 9.20 12.56 -4.27
C PHE A 181 8.21 11.72 -5.06
N SER A 182 8.14 10.43 -4.72
CA SER A 182 7.06 9.53 -5.12
C SER A 182 6.19 9.24 -3.91
N ILE A 183 4.90 9.59 -4.01
CA ILE A 183 3.91 9.52 -2.94
C ILE A 183 2.80 8.54 -3.32
N ASP A 184 2.07 8.82 -4.42
CA ASP A 184 1.00 7.98 -4.95
C ASP A 184 1.34 7.53 -6.38
N ALA A 185 1.70 6.25 -6.49
CA ALA A 185 2.04 5.64 -7.78
C ALA A 185 0.93 5.75 -8.82
N SER A 186 -0.34 5.68 -8.40
CA SER A 186 -1.50 5.76 -9.29
C SER A 186 -1.64 7.15 -9.89
N TYR A 187 -1.52 8.18 -9.05
CA TYR A 187 -1.61 9.58 -9.47
C TYR A 187 -0.41 9.99 -10.33
N GLU A 188 0.79 9.63 -9.91
CA GLU A 188 2.03 9.94 -10.63
C GLU A 188 2.07 9.27 -11.99
N PHE A 189 1.67 8.00 -12.07
CA PHE A 189 1.52 7.30 -13.34
C PHE A 189 0.47 7.97 -14.23
N ALA A 190 -0.67 8.39 -13.68
CA ALA A 190 -1.70 9.11 -14.42
C ALA A 190 -1.21 10.46 -14.96
N SER A 191 -0.48 11.22 -14.13
CA SER A 191 0.14 12.48 -14.53
C SER A 191 1.14 12.27 -15.66
N PHE A 192 1.97 11.24 -15.57
CA PHE A 192 2.92 10.86 -16.62
C PHE A 192 2.20 10.48 -17.91
N VAL A 193 1.20 9.58 -17.87
CA VAL A 193 0.43 9.18 -19.07
C VAL A 193 -0.28 10.37 -19.72
N LEU A 194 -0.85 11.27 -18.92
CA LEU A 194 -1.50 12.48 -19.47
C LEU A 194 -0.50 13.38 -20.20
N LYS A 195 0.71 13.53 -19.64
CA LYS A 195 1.75 14.39 -20.19
C LYS A 195 2.32 13.84 -21.49
N VAL A 196 2.68 12.55 -21.52
CA VAL A 196 3.44 11.97 -22.65
C VAL A 196 2.60 11.07 -23.55
N GLY A 197 1.46 10.58 -23.11
CA GLY A 197 0.57 9.65 -23.84
C GLY A 197 -0.32 10.29 -24.90
N LYS A 198 0.00 11.50 -25.37
CA LYS A 198 -0.77 12.21 -26.42
C LYS A 198 -2.26 12.37 -26.10
N GLY A 199 -2.59 12.67 -24.84
CA GLY A 199 -3.96 12.91 -24.38
C GLY A 199 -4.78 11.64 -24.11
N VAL A 200 -4.14 10.49 -24.01
CA VAL A 200 -4.80 9.26 -23.55
C VAL A 200 -5.35 9.48 -22.14
N ARG A 201 -6.61 9.12 -21.95
CA ARG A 201 -7.31 9.26 -20.68
C ARG A 201 -7.73 7.89 -20.16
N LEU A 202 -7.71 7.74 -18.84
CA LEU A 202 -8.24 6.55 -18.16
C LEU A 202 -9.74 6.41 -18.47
N THR A 203 -10.10 5.24 -19.02
CA THR A 203 -11.50 4.86 -19.25
C THR A 203 -12.01 4.10 -18.04
N HIS A 204 -13.10 4.59 -17.44
CA HIS A 204 -13.74 3.91 -16.31
C HIS A 204 -14.44 2.62 -16.77
N VAL A 205 -14.20 1.53 -16.03
CA VAL A 205 -14.85 0.23 -16.21
C VAL A 205 -15.51 -0.16 -14.90
N SER A 206 -16.83 -0.26 -14.90
CA SER A 206 -17.64 -0.54 -13.70
C SER A 206 -17.38 -1.92 -13.10
N GLU A 207 -16.99 -2.90 -13.93
CA GLU A 207 -16.67 -4.27 -13.52
C GLU A 207 -15.25 -4.39 -12.89
N ILE A 208 -14.42 -3.33 -12.96
CA ILE A 208 -13.23 -3.16 -12.12
C ILE A 208 -13.70 -2.43 -10.87
N CYS A 209 -14.07 -3.18 -9.83
CA CYS A 209 -14.84 -2.68 -8.70
C CYS A 209 -13.96 -2.24 -7.52
N ILE A 210 -14.51 -1.36 -6.68
CA ILE A 210 -13.95 -1.01 -5.36
C ILE A 210 -14.49 -1.96 -4.29
N ILE A 211 -15.78 -2.26 -4.35
CA ILE A 211 -16.47 -3.19 -3.44
C ILE A 211 -16.96 -4.38 -4.26
N SER A 212 -16.71 -5.58 -3.76
CA SER A 212 -17.04 -6.83 -4.46
C SER A 212 -18.54 -7.03 -4.66
N ASN A 213 -18.90 -7.48 -5.85
CA ASN A 213 -20.23 -7.98 -6.19
C ASN A 213 -20.12 -9.07 -7.27
N SER A 214 -21.26 -9.63 -7.71
CA SER A 214 -21.30 -10.69 -8.73
C SER A 214 -20.72 -10.25 -10.07
N GLU A 215 -20.84 -8.98 -10.45
CA GLU A 215 -20.43 -8.46 -11.76
C GLU A 215 -18.96 -8.11 -11.86
N CYS A 216 -18.27 -7.96 -10.73
CA CYS A 216 -16.87 -7.56 -10.70
C CYS A 216 -15.98 -8.58 -11.42
N ALA A 217 -15.10 -8.09 -12.28
CA ALA A 217 -13.99 -8.85 -12.85
C ALA A 217 -12.78 -8.80 -11.90
N THR A 218 -12.53 -7.62 -11.30
CA THR A 218 -11.48 -7.43 -10.31
C THR A 218 -11.97 -6.52 -9.19
N TYR A 219 -11.41 -6.70 -7.98
CA TYR A 219 -11.71 -5.88 -6.82
C TYR A 219 -10.66 -6.09 -5.71
N PRO A 220 -10.44 -5.12 -4.80
CA PRO A 220 -9.56 -5.30 -3.65
C PRO A 220 -10.19 -6.25 -2.62
N ARG A 221 -9.39 -7.12 -2.04
CA ARG A 221 -9.77 -7.91 -0.86
C ARG A 221 -9.59 -7.05 0.39
N PHE A 222 -10.58 -7.02 1.25
CA PHE A 222 -10.42 -6.42 2.56
C PHE A 222 -9.37 -7.18 3.38
N PHE A 223 -8.70 -6.44 4.25
CA PHE A 223 -7.68 -7.00 5.12
C PHE A 223 -8.30 -8.03 6.09
N HIS A 224 -7.64 -9.18 6.22
CA HIS A 224 -7.94 -10.20 7.21
C HIS A 224 -6.73 -10.40 8.12
N PRO A 225 -6.92 -10.39 9.47
CA PRO A 225 -5.83 -10.64 10.40
C PRO A 225 -5.29 -12.06 10.24
N CYS A 226 -4.02 -12.23 10.55
CA CYS A 226 -3.29 -13.48 10.46
C CYS A 226 -3.03 -14.05 11.85
N GLY A 227 -2.73 -15.35 11.94
CA GLY A 227 -2.12 -15.98 13.13
C GLY A 227 -2.73 -15.67 14.49
N SER A 228 -1.86 -15.58 15.50
CA SER A 228 -2.23 -15.34 16.89
C SER A 228 -2.56 -13.88 17.16
N SER A 229 -3.48 -13.61 18.08
CA SER A 229 -3.86 -12.25 18.49
C SER A 229 -2.66 -11.49 19.09
N VAL A 230 -2.49 -10.24 18.67
CA VAL A 230 -1.62 -9.27 19.33
C VAL A 230 -2.49 -8.43 20.27
N THR A 231 -1.97 -8.14 21.47
CA THR A 231 -2.68 -7.36 22.48
C THR A 231 -1.94 -6.05 22.76
N THR A 232 -2.62 -5.10 23.40
CA THR A 232 -2.02 -3.80 23.76
C THR A 232 -0.90 -3.93 24.81
N GLU A 233 -0.87 -5.03 25.58
CA GLU A 233 0.20 -5.36 26.53
C GLU A 233 1.54 -5.62 25.84
N ASN A 234 1.52 -6.03 24.56
CA ASN A 234 2.73 -6.33 23.79
C ASN A 234 3.33 -5.11 23.07
N ILE A 235 2.69 -3.95 23.18
CA ILE A 235 3.02 -2.76 22.40
C ILE A 235 3.41 -1.60 23.32
N TYR A 236 4.43 -0.84 22.90
CA TYR A 236 4.75 0.46 23.46
C TYR A 236 4.40 1.56 22.46
N PHE A 237 3.56 2.50 22.87
CA PHE A 237 3.21 3.68 22.08
C PHE A 237 4.08 4.85 22.51
N ALA A 238 4.85 5.43 21.59
CA ALA A 238 5.71 6.58 21.78
C ALA A 238 5.14 7.78 21.02
N VAL A 239 4.54 8.72 21.76
CA VAL A 239 3.98 9.95 21.18
C VAL A 239 5.03 11.05 21.18
N LYS A 240 5.42 11.49 20.00
CA LYS A 240 6.35 12.60 19.78
C LYS A 240 5.58 13.92 19.92
N THR A 241 5.96 14.76 20.89
CA THR A 241 5.30 16.04 21.20
C THR A 241 6.30 17.12 21.58
N CYS A 242 5.82 18.31 21.86
CA CYS A 242 6.59 19.38 22.47
C CYS A 242 5.71 20.23 23.38
N SER A 243 6.34 21.04 24.24
CA SER A 243 5.69 21.91 25.23
C SER A 243 4.54 22.76 24.66
N LYS A 244 4.70 23.22 23.42
CA LYS A 244 3.70 24.03 22.73
C LYS A 244 2.34 23.32 22.58
N PHE A 245 2.35 21.98 22.46
CA PHE A 245 1.16 21.19 22.13
C PHE A 245 0.60 20.39 23.30
N HIS A 246 1.20 20.48 24.50
CA HIS A 246 0.73 19.74 25.69
C HIS A 246 -0.71 20.05 26.05
N ILE A 247 -1.13 21.32 25.95
CA ILE A 247 -2.48 21.74 26.32
C ILE A 247 -3.49 21.46 25.21
N GLU A 248 -3.08 21.57 23.97
CA GLU A 248 -3.98 21.55 22.82
C GLU A 248 -4.18 20.12 22.26
N ARG A 249 -3.06 19.40 22.01
CA ARG A 249 -3.10 18.11 21.30
C ARG A 249 -3.15 16.89 22.21
N ILE A 250 -2.39 16.88 23.31
CA ILE A 250 -2.34 15.73 24.21
C ILE A 250 -3.69 15.35 24.81
N PRO A 251 -4.57 16.30 25.24
CA PRO A 251 -5.91 15.95 25.70
C PRO A 251 -6.77 15.25 24.64
N VAL A 252 -6.58 15.60 23.35
CA VAL A 252 -7.27 14.93 22.24
C VAL A 252 -6.83 13.46 22.15
N ILE A 253 -5.53 13.21 22.16
CA ILE A 253 -4.98 11.86 22.14
C ILE A 253 -5.50 11.04 23.31
N LYS A 254 -5.47 11.59 24.54
CA LYS A 254 -5.91 10.91 25.75
C LYS A 254 -7.41 10.52 25.75
N ARG A 255 -8.28 11.36 25.19
CA ARG A 255 -9.72 11.04 25.11
C ARG A 255 -10.13 10.20 23.91
N THR A 256 -9.25 10.09 22.89
CA THR A 256 -9.48 9.26 21.71
C THR A 256 -8.81 7.88 21.85
N TRP A 257 -7.76 7.62 21.14
CA TRP A 257 -7.15 6.30 21.01
C TRP A 257 -6.24 5.89 22.18
N ALA A 258 -5.57 6.84 22.85
CA ALA A 258 -4.61 6.52 23.90
C ALA A 258 -5.25 5.84 25.12
N LYS A 259 -6.54 6.00 25.35
CA LYS A 259 -7.27 5.28 26.41
C LYS A 259 -7.28 3.76 26.25
N TYR A 260 -6.94 3.26 25.05
CA TYR A 260 -6.81 1.82 24.77
C TYR A 260 -5.35 1.33 24.81
N ALA A 261 -4.37 2.23 24.85
CA ALA A 261 -2.96 1.90 24.94
C ALA A 261 -2.59 1.51 26.39
N THR A 262 -2.06 0.30 26.58
CA THR A 262 -1.62 -0.18 27.92
C THR A 262 -0.27 0.42 28.31
N ASN A 263 0.66 0.50 27.36
CA ASN A 263 1.98 1.09 27.57
C ASN A 263 2.14 2.27 26.63
N ILE A 264 2.16 3.49 27.17
CA ILE A 264 2.30 4.73 26.41
C ILE A 264 3.30 5.65 27.10
N GLY A 265 4.06 6.42 26.32
CA GLY A 265 4.93 7.48 26.81
C GLY A 265 4.87 8.69 25.86
N TYR A 266 5.00 9.88 26.47
CA TYR A 266 5.00 11.14 25.75
C TYR A 266 6.42 11.72 25.74
N PHE A 267 6.97 11.97 24.56
CA PHE A 267 8.36 12.40 24.38
C PHE A 267 8.38 13.89 24.00
N SER A 268 8.81 14.70 24.98
CA SER A 268 8.76 16.16 24.89
C SER A 268 10.11 16.83 25.18
N ASP A 269 10.21 18.09 24.80
CA ASP A 269 11.38 18.95 25.05
C ASP A 269 11.50 19.41 26.50
N ILE A 270 10.41 19.35 27.29
CA ILE A 270 10.40 19.71 28.72
C ILE A 270 9.59 18.69 29.54
N ALA A 271 9.90 18.62 30.83
CA ALA A 271 9.04 17.94 31.81
C ALA A 271 7.78 18.77 32.08
N ASP A 272 6.63 18.10 32.20
CA ASP A 272 5.36 18.73 32.55
C ASP A 272 4.66 17.92 33.66
N LYS A 273 4.33 18.59 34.77
CA LYS A 273 3.60 17.97 35.90
C LYS A 273 2.23 17.42 35.51
N HIS A 274 1.62 17.96 34.46
CA HIS A 274 0.33 17.50 33.91
C HIS A 274 0.49 16.33 32.91
N LEU A 275 1.75 15.98 32.61
CA LEU A 275 2.10 14.88 31.72
C LEU A 275 3.13 13.95 32.39
N PRO A 276 2.72 13.22 33.47
CA PRO A 276 3.63 12.45 34.33
C PRO A 276 4.38 11.34 33.58
N ASP A 277 3.81 10.80 32.48
CA ASP A 277 4.43 9.77 31.63
C ASP A 277 5.33 10.39 30.54
N SER A 278 5.82 11.61 30.73
CA SER A 278 6.67 12.30 29.76
C SER A 278 8.15 11.97 29.96
N PHE A 279 8.83 11.84 28.83
CA PHE A 279 10.27 11.65 28.70
C PHE A 279 10.88 12.88 28.04
N ILE A 280 11.99 13.35 28.56
CA ILE A 280 12.71 14.49 27.97
C ILE A 280 13.55 14.01 26.80
N VAL A 281 13.38 14.65 25.66
CA VAL A 281 14.11 14.43 24.41
C VAL A 281 14.63 15.77 23.87
N PRO A 282 15.60 15.78 22.96
CA PRO A 282 16.13 17.02 22.40
C PRO A 282 15.03 17.92 21.81
N ASN A 283 15.11 19.21 22.09
CA ASN A 283 14.30 20.21 21.43
C ASN A 283 14.77 20.37 19.99
N THR A 284 13.88 20.20 19.02
CA THR A 284 14.18 20.33 17.60
C THR A 284 13.11 21.18 16.93
N THR A 285 13.53 22.14 16.13
CA THR A 285 12.61 23.03 15.37
C THR A 285 12.39 22.57 13.94
N GLN A 286 13.33 21.83 13.38
CA GLN A 286 13.27 21.27 12.01
C GLN A 286 13.85 19.87 12.00
N GLY A 287 13.39 19.04 11.06
CA GLY A 287 13.94 17.73 10.76
C GLY A 287 13.66 16.64 11.80
N HIS A 288 13.71 16.96 13.07
CA HIS A 288 13.35 16.12 14.23
C HIS A 288 14.14 14.81 14.42
N CYS A 289 15.16 14.51 13.62
CA CYS A 289 15.91 13.26 13.68
C CYS A 289 16.49 12.99 15.08
N ALA A 290 17.17 13.97 15.69
CA ALA A 290 17.76 13.81 17.03
C ALA A 290 16.68 13.48 18.10
N LYS A 291 15.49 14.08 18.00
CA LYS A 291 14.34 13.77 18.85
C LYS A 291 13.91 12.33 18.67
N THR A 292 13.63 11.91 17.44
CA THR A 292 13.15 10.55 17.13
C THR A 292 14.21 9.49 17.44
N TYR A 293 15.49 9.75 17.20
CA TYR A 293 16.56 8.85 17.61
C TYR A 293 16.64 8.70 19.14
N SER A 294 16.48 9.80 19.90
CA SER A 294 16.40 9.75 21.37
C SER A 294 15.18 8.92 21.85
N ILE A 295 14.05 8.99 21.14
CA ILE A 295 12.89 8.13 21.41
C ILE A 295 13.27 6.65 21.22
N LEU A 296 13.93 6.30 20.09
CA LEU A 296 14.37 4.90 19.85
C LEU A 296 15.28 4.40 20.96
N VAL A 297 16.26 5.19 21.42
CA VAL A 297 17.19 4.82 22.51
C VAL A 297 16.45 4.56 23.81
N GLN A 298 15.45 5.40 24.16
CA GLN A 298 14.68 5.23 25.39
C GLN A 298 13.69 4.07 25.28
N ALA A 299 13.04 3.94 24.12
CA ALA A 299 12.11 2.86 23.84
C ALA A 299 12.79 1.48 23.87
N ASP A 300 14.01 1.35 23.33
CA ASP A 300 14.78 0.09 23.40
C ASP A 300 14.91 -0.44 24.85
N LYS A 301 15.23 0.45 25.81
CA LYS A 301 15.33 0.10 27.21
C LYS A 301 13.98 -0.35 27.80
N ILE A 302 12.87 0.30 27.38
CA ILE A 302 11.52 -0.01 27.84
C ILE A 302 11.06 -1.35 27.26
N LEU A 303 11.28 -1.57 25.97
CA LEU A 303 10.95 -2.82 25.29
C LEU A 303 11.65 -4.01 25.95
N LYS A 304 12.96 -3.91 26.19
CA LYS A 304 13.74 -4.93 26.89
C LYS A 304 13.25 -5.16 28.32
N LYS A 305 13.03 -4.09 29.10
CA LYS A 305 12.61 -4.19 30.49
C LYS A 305 11.22 -4.83 30.67
N LYS A 306 10.29 -4.52 29.77
CA LYS A 306 8.90 -4.98 29.82
C LYS A 306 8.62 -6.17 28.92
N ASN A 307 9.60 -6.66 28.18
CA ASN A 307 9.47 -7.73 27.17
C ASN A 307 8.34 -7.44 26.16
N LEU A 308 8.37 -6.26 25.56
CA LEU A 308 7.38 -5.84 24.57
C LEU A 308 7.85 -6.16 23.15
N ASN A 309 6.92 -6.43 22.26
CA ASN A 309 7.16 -6.91 20.91
C ASN A 309 7.21 -5.79 19.86
N TRP A 310 6.51 -4.68 20.11
CA TRP A 310 6.31 -3.63 19.13
C TRP A 310 6.48 -2.24 19.74
N LEU A 311 7.08 -1.35 18.96
CA LEU A 311 7.13 0.09 19.19
C LEU A 311 6.28 0.79 18.11
N ILE A 312 5.33 1.63 18.54
CA ILE A 312 4.60 2.52 17.64
C ILE A 312 5.07 3.94 17.91
N ILE A 313 5.64 4.59 16.91
CA ILE A 313 6.00 6.02 16.98
C ILE A 313 4.96 6.81 16.22
N SER A 314 4.45 7.88 16.83
CA SER A 314 3.49 8.79 16.21
C SER A 314 3.74 10.23 16.60
N ASP A 315 3.26 11.16 15.79
CA ASP A 315 3.17 12.57 16.15
C ASP A 315 1.96 12.82 17.07
N ASP A 316 1.96 13.96 17.75
CA ASP A 316 0.87 14.35 18.65
C ASP A 316 -0.41 14.80 17.92
N ASP A 317 -0.37 14.83 16.58
CA ASP A 317 -1.51 15.05 15.69
C ASP A 317 -1.80 13.85 14.75
N THR A 318 -1.41 12.65 15.17
CA THR A 318 -1.82 11.39 14.55
C THR A 318 -3.00 10.77 15.28
N ILE A 319 -4.03 10.37 14.55
CA ILE A 319 -5.23 9.70 15.07
C ILE A 319 -5.18 8.24 14.65
N PHE A 320 -5.34 7.31 15.59
CA PHE A 320 -5.27 5.85 15.35
C PHE A 320 -6.57 5.11 15.65
N SER A 321 -6.74 3.95 14.98
CA SER A 321 -7.49 2.83 15.51
C SER A 321 -6.53 1.80 16.11
N VAL A 322 -6.53 1.67 17.42
CA VAL A 322 -5.71 0.67 18.13
C VAL A 322 -6.13 -0.74 17.74
N ALA A 323 -7.44 -1.01 17.64
CA ALA A 323 -7.94 -2.33 17.27
C ALA A 323 -7.49 -2.78 15.87
N ARG A 324 -7.55 -1.88 14.88
CA ARG A 324 -7.10 -2.21 13.52
C ARG A 324 -5.59 -2.37 13.43
N LEU A 325 -4.84 -1.57 14.19
CA LEU A 325 -3.39 -1.73 14.31
C LEU A 325 -3.03 -3.11 14.90
N LEU A 326 -3.68 -3.53 15.97
CA LEU A 326 -3.47 -4.87 16.55
C LEU A 326 -3.73 -5.97 15.53
N ARG A 327 -4.81 -5.86 14.76
CA ARG A 327 -5.15 -6.82 13.68
C ARG A 327 -4.05 -6.87 12.61
N LEU A 328 -3.53 -5.73 12.18
CA LEU A 328 -2.43 -5.69 11.21
C LEU A 328 -1.19 -6.41 11.72
N LEU A 329 -0.78 -6.11 12.95
CA LEU A 329 0.44 -6.66 13.55
C LEU A 329 0.43 -8.19 13.71
N THR A 330 -0.75 -8.83 13.69
CA THR A 330 -0.85 -10.31 13.69
C THR A 330 -0.18 -10.97 12.48
N CYS A 331 0.00 -10.23 11.38
CA CYS A 331 0.55 -10.74 10.14
C CYS A 331 2.09 -10.63 10.05
N TYR A 332 2.73 -10.07 11.06
CA TYR A 332 4.18 -9.84 11.07
C TYR A 332 4.86 -10.48 12.28
N ASN A 333 6.08 -10.95 12.08
CA ASN A 333 6.87 -11.56 13.15
C ASN A 333 7.69 -10.50 13.88
N PRO A 334 7.40 -10.22 15.17
CA PRO A 334 8.15 -9.21 15.94
C PRO A 334 9.60 -9.60 16.26
N ASN A 335 9.95 -10.88 16.08
CA ASN A 335 11.32 -11.38 16.29
C ASN A 335 12.24 -11.17 15.08
N THR A 336 11.71 -10.65 13.98
CA THR A 336 12.49 -10.25 12.80
C THR A 336 12.45 -8.73 12.65
N PRO A 337 13.50 -8.10 12.07
CA PRO A 337 13.50 -6.67 11.84
C PRO A 337 12.43 -6.26 10.84
N VAL A 338 11.39 -5.54 11.29
CA VAL A 338 10.26 -5.08 10.48
C VAL A 338 9.92 -3.63 10.82
N ALA A 339 9.75 -2.80 9.80
CA ALA A 339 9.23 -1.44 9.89
C ALA A 339 8.01 -1.30 8.96
N ILE A 340 6.85 -0.90 9.49
CA ILE A 340 5.57 -0.82 8.77
C ILE A 340 5.00 0.59 8.88
N GLY A 341 4.51 1.12 7.77
CA GLY A 341 3.86 2.44 7.72
C GLY A 341 3.46 2.81 6.30
N GLU A 342 3.18 4.07 6.06
CA GLU A 342 2.97 4.58 4.70
C GLU A 342 4.33 4.89 4.06
N ARG A 343 4.60 4.27 2.91
CA ARG A 343 5.88 4.39 2.20
C ARG A 343 5.82 5.49 1.16
N TYR A 344 6.87 6.34 1.18
CA TYR A 344 7.18 7.29 0.12
C TYR A 344 8.54 6.95 -0.50
N GLY A 345 8.84 7.56 -1.64
CA GLY A 345 10.14 7.47 -2.31
C GLY A 345 10.77 8.85 -2.47
N PHE A 346 12.09 8.89 -2.45
CA PHE A 346 12.86 10.08 -2.77
C PHE A 346 13.84 9.76 -3.89
N GLN A 347 13.78 10.52 -4.99
CA GLN A 347 14.64 10.39 -6.19
C GLN A 347 14.77 8.96 -6.73
N LEU A 348 13.70 8.17 -6.70
CA LEU A 348 13.70 6.76 -7.13
C LEU A 348 14.10 6.54 -8.60
N TRP A 349 14.05 7.60 -9.41
CA TRP A 349 14.34 7.57 -10.85
C TRP A 349 15.81 7.81 -11.17
N ASP A 350 16.55 8.47 -10.27
CA ASP A 350 17.98 8.79 -10.39
C ASP A 350 18.81 7.81 -9.55
N SER A 351 18.72 6.59 -9.86
CA SER A 351 19.05 5.28 -9.30
C SER A 351 20.18 5.19 -8.25
N ASP A 352 21.19 6.04 -8.27
CA ASP A 352 22.36 5.87 -7.38
C ASP A 352 22.14 6.45 -5.98
N TYR A 353 21.16 7.35 -5.79
CA TYR A 353 20.90 8.04 -4.53
C TYR A 353 19.45 7.93 -4.05
N GLY A 354 18.57 7.36 -4.87
CA GLY A 354 17.16 7.22 -4.55
C GLY A 354 16.90 6.15 -3.49
N TYR A 355 15.95 6.41 -2.60
CA TYR A 355 15.57 5.48 -1.53
C TYR A 355 14.09 5.60 -1.16
N GLU A 356 13.58 4.53 -0.55
CA GLU A 356 12.24 4.46 0.02
C GLU A 356 12.31 4.75 1.52
N TYR A 357 11.26 5.34 2.09
CA TYR A 357 11.14 5.61 3.50
C TYR A 357 9.69 5.58 3.97
N LEU A 358 9.47 5.40 5.29
CA LEU A 358 8.14 5.50 5.90
C LEU A 358 7.93 6.90 6.45
N THR A 359 6.77 7.50 6.17
CA THR A 359 6.43 8.83 6.67
C THR A 359 6.16 8.80 8.18
N GLY A 360 6.68 9.79 8.90
CA GLY A 360 6.55 9.84 10.36
C GLY A 360 5.12 10.15 10.83
N GLY A 361 4.45 11.09 10.14
CA GLY A 361 3.13 11.56 10.58
C GLY A 361 2.02 10.52 10.46
N ALA A 362 2.10 9.59 9.48
CA ALA A 362 1.18 8.46 9.41
C ALA A 362 1.28 7.52 10.63
N GLY A 363 2.38 7.63 11.36
CA GLY A 363 2.78 6.67 12.37
C GLY A 363 3.57 5.51 11.78
N VAL A 364 4.51 4.98 12.57
CA VAL A 364 5.37 3.88 12.17
C VAL A 364 5.34 2.79 13.23
N ALA A 365 5.14 1.54 12.81
CA ALA A 365 5.24 0.37 13.67
C ALA A 365 6.58 -0.33 13.44
N LEU A 366 7.36 -0.47 14.50
CA LEU A 366 8.67 -1.11 14.49
C LEU A 366 8.64 -2.36 15.37
N SER A 367 9.17 -3.48 14.87
CA SER A 367 9.39 -4.64 15.73
C SER A 367 10.46 -4.34 16.78
N ALA A 368 10.36 -4.95 17.97
CA ALA A 368 11.38 -4.82 19.01
C ALA A 368 12.76 -5.26 18.51
N SER A 369 12.80 -6.32 17.70
CA SER A 369 14.02 -6.79 17.03
C SER A 369 14.69 -5.69 16.21
N LEU A 370 13.91 -4.95 15.40
CA LEU A 370 14.45 -3.83 14.60
C LEU A 370 14.98 -2.71 15.48
N VAL A 371 14.23 -2.31 16.52
CA VAL A 371 14.66 -1.24 17.44
C VAL A 371 15.99 -1.61 18.10
N HIS A 372 16.13 -2.85 18.56
CA HIS A 372 17.38 -3.36 19.15
C HIS A 372 18.54 -3.30 18.15
N GLU A 373 18.30 -3.72 16.91
CA GLU A 373 19.33 -3.72 15.86
C GLU A 373 19.78 -2.30 15.49
N ILE A 374 18.86 -1.33 15.36
CA ILE A 374 19.18 0.07 15.12
C ILE A 374 20.12 0.63 16.19
N ILE A 375 19.86 0.32 17.46
CA ILE A 375 20.63 0.85 18.59
C ILE A 375 21.97 0.11 18.73
N GLU A 376 22.00 -1.21 18.62
CA GLU A 376 23.21 -2.02 18.78
C GLU A 376 24.26 -1.77 17.69
N LEU A 377 23.80 -1.60 16.45
CA LEU A 377 24.73 -1.35 15.31
C LEU A 377 25.33 0.06 15.31
N GLY A 378 24.72 1.04 15.97
CA GLY A 378 25.21 2.41 16.08
C GLY A 378 25.39 3.13 14.73
N LYS A 379 24.72 2.70 13.66
CA LYS A 379 24.86 3.24 12.29
C LYS A 379 23.82 4.31 11.94
N CYS A 380 22.94 4.62 12.85
CA CYS A 380 21.74 5.44 12.63
C CYS A 380 21.74 6.76 13.40
N GLU A 381 22.91 7.21 13.85
CA GLU A 381 23.05 8.55 14.45
C GLU A 381 22.76 9.64 13.43
N CYS A 382 21.99 10.64 13.86
CA CYS A 382 21.55 11.73 12.99
C CYS A 382 22.71 12.59 12.52
N PRO A 383 22.86 12.82 11.22
CA PRO A 383 23.98 13.60 10.67
C PRO A 383 23.99 15.08 11.11
N SER A 384 22.79 15.66 11.33
CA SER A 384 22.65 17.07 11.74
C SER A 384 21.37 17.29 12.55
N SER A 385 21.27 18.47 13.18
CA SER A 385 20.07 18.89 13.92
C SER A 385 18.84 19.15 13.04
N THR A 386 19.03 19.34 11.74
CA THR A 386 17.97 19.64 10.76
C THR A 386 17.63 18.45 9.86
N THR A 387 18.23 17.29 10.10
CA THR A 387 17.96 16.07 9.31
C THR A 387 16.49 15.66 9.48
N PRO A 388 15.74 15.41 8.38
CA PRO A 388 14.39 14.85 8.45
C PRO A 388 14.43 13.42 9.07
N ASP A 389 13.63 13.22 10.10
CA ASP A 389 13.65 11.97 10.88
C ASP A 389 13.12 10.77 10.09
N ASP A 390 12.02 10.93 9.38
CA ASP A 390 11.40 9.90 8.56
C ASP A 390 12.32 9.46 7.40
N MET A 391 12.82 10.40 6.63
CA MET A 391 13.73 10.13 5.51
C MET A 391 15.03 9.47 5.97
N PHE A 392 15.58 9.91 7.11
CA PHE A 392 16.84 9.37 7.59
C PHE A 392 16.68 8.08 8.38
N LEU A 393 15.84 8.07 9.44
CA LEU A 393 15.70 6.89 10.32
C LEU A 393 14.89 5.78 9.67
N PHE A 394 13.81 6.12 8.97
CA PHE A 394 12.92 5.13 8.36
C PHE A 394 13.16 4.94 6.84
N GLY A 395 14.26 5.49 6.34
CA GLY A 395 14.74 5.30 4.97
C GLY A 395 16.22 4.94 4.95
N ILE A 396 17.12 5.93 5.02
CA ILE A 396 18.57 5.73 4.88
C ILE A 396 19.13 4.78 5.94
N CYS A 397 18.71 4.91 7.20
CA CYS A 397 19.14 4.02 8.27
C CYS A 397 18.71 2.57 8.00
N LEU A 398 17.43 2.34 7.64
CA LEU A 398 16.92 1.01 7.30
C LEU A 398 17.73 0.39 6.14
N SER A 399 18.01 1.18 5.11
CA SER A 399 18.85 0.73 3.98
C SER A 399 20.26 0.29 4.43
N ARG A 400 20.89 1.05 5.36
CA ARG A 400 22.25 0.73 5.91
C ARG A 400 22.28 -0.60 6.67
N ILE A 401 21.18 -0.96 7.31
CA ILE A 401 21.02 -2.24 8.03
C ILE A 401 20.29 -3.30 7.19
N ARG A 402 20.06 -3.03 5.90
CA ARG A 402 19.44 -3.95 4.93
C ARG A 402 18.02 -4.37 5.27
N VAL A 403 17.27 -3.51 5.94
CA VAL A 403 15.83 -3.66 6.18
C VAL A 403 15.08 -2.82 5.17
N GLN A 404 14.10 -3.41 4.50
CA GLN A 404 13.23 -2.67 3.59
C GLN A 404 11.99 -2.15 4.33
N PRO A 405 11.57 -0.90 4.11
CA PRO A 405 10.31 -0.40 4.65
C PRO A 405 9.12 -1.17 4.05
N VAL A 406 8.20 -1.59 4.92
CA VAL A 406 6.97 -2.29 4.53
C VAL A 406 5.84 -1.27 4.41
N HIS A 407 5.30 -1.14 3.22
CA HIS A 407 4.13 -0.28 2.98
C HIS A 407 2.84 -0.94 3.44
N SER A 408 2.03 -0.20 4.17
CA SER A 408 0.64 -0.54 4.40
C SER A 408 -0.26 0.62 4.02
N SER A 409 -1.14 0.40 3.05
CA SER A 409 -2.12 1.38 2.57
C SER A 409 -3.15 1.79 3.63
N MET A 410 -3.12 1.18 4.82
CA MET A 410 -4.00 1.54 5.93
C MET A 410 -3.44 2.67 6.81
N PHE A 411 -2.16 3.04 6.67
CA PHE A 411 -1.57 4.22 7.31
C PHE A 411 -1.67 5.42 6.37
N HIS A 412 -2.04 6.59 6.89
CA HIS A 412 -2.30 7.78 6.09
C HIS A 412 -1.60 9.01 6.64
N GLN A 413 -0.68 9.58 5.87
CA GLN A 413 0.09 10.80 6.18
C GLN A 413 -0.76 12.07 6.14
N ALA A 414 -1.95 12.01 5.60
CA ALA A 414 -2.81 13.15 5.40
C ALA A 414 -4.20 12.94 6.05
N ARG A 415 -5.08 13.92 5.92
CA ARG A 415 -6.44 13.90 6.46
C ARG A 415 -7.35 13.02 5.61
N PRO A 416 -8.48 12.51 6.13
CA PRO A 416 -9.45 11.76 5.32
C PRO A 416 -9.87 12.48 4.03
N SER A 417 -10.02 13.82 4.09
CA SER A 417 -10.40 14.64 2.94
C SER A 417 -9.33 14.78 1.85
N ASP A 418 -8.07 14.42 2.16
CA ASP A 418 -6.98 14.46 1.20
C ASP A 418 -6.92 13.23 0.29
N TYR A 419 -7.75 12.22 0.55
CA TYR A 419 -7.86 10.98 -0.23
C TYR A 419 -9.20 10.90 -0.96
N ALA A 420 -9.20 10.26 -2.14
CA ALA A 420 -10.46 9.98 -2.83
C ALA A 420 -11.38 9.10 -1.97
N THR A 421 -12.65 9.45 -1.83
CA THR A 421 -13.62 8.71 -1.01
C THR A 421 -13.68 7.22 -1.38
N ALA A 422 -13.62 6.91 -2.68
CA ALA A 422 -13.64 5.54 -3.16
C ALA A 422 -12.36 4.76 -2.80
N TYR A 423 -11.21 5.44 -2.70
CA TYR A 423 -9.97 4.83 -2.20
C TYR A 423 -10.12 4.40 -0.74
N LEU A 424 -10.60 5.29 0.13
CA LEU A 424 -10.81 4.97 1.54
C LEU A 424 -11.90 3.91 1.76
N ALA A 425 -12.93 3.86 0.91
CA ALA A 425 -14.01 2.87 1.01
C ALA A 425 -13.53 1.42 0.74
N SER A 426 -12.37 1.25 0.10
CA SER A 426 -11.81 -0.07 -0.21
C SER A 426 -10.99 -0.68 0.92
N GLN A 427 -10.81 -0.01 2.05
CA GLN A 427 -9.88 -0.40 3.12
C GLN A 427 -10.41 -0.05 4.51
N GLU A 428 -9.72 -0.51 5.53
CA GLU A 428 -9.95 -0.17 6.94
C GLU A 428 -8.77 0.70 7.44
N PRO A 429 -8.82 2.04 7.33
CA PRO A 429 -7.74 2.91 7.76
C PRO A 429 -7.32 2.65 9.21
N ILE A 430 -6.01 2.66 9.48
CA ILE A 430 -5.42 2.54 10.83
C ILE A 430 -5.15 3.93 11.40
N SER A 431 -4.68 4.85 10.56
CA SER A 431 -4.32 6.19 11.01
C SER A 431 -4.67 7.27 10.01
N PHE A 432 -4.83 8.50 10.51
CA PHE A 432 -4.80 9.75 9.76
C PHE A 432 -3.93 10.76 10.48
N HIS A 433 -3.35 11.70 9.73
CA HIS A 433 -2.44 12.70 10.27
C HIS A 433 -2.90 14.11 9.95
N LYS A 434 -2.45 15.06 10.78
CA LYS A 434 -2.73 16.49 10.84
C LYS A 434 -4.11 16.85 11.39
N PHE A 435 -4.08 17.68 12.45
CA PHE A 435 -5.29 18.29 13.03
C PHE A 435 -5.70 19.59 12.31
N TRP A 436 -4.92 20.02 11.32
CA TRP A 436 -5.19 21.25 10.61
C TRP A 436 -6.47 21.16 9.76
N MET A 437 -7.39 22.12 9.95
CA MET A 437 -8.68 22.20 9.26
C MET A 437 -9.59 20.98 9.44
N ILE A 438 -9.42 20.22 10.51
CA ILE A 438 -10.33 19.14 10.91
C ILE A 438 -10.61 19.21 12.41
N GLU A 439 -11.73 18.62 12.84
CA GLU A 439 -11.98 18.32 14.25
C GLU A 439 -11.52 16.87 14.53
N PRO A 440 -10.38 16.67 15.23
CA PRO A 440 -9.79 15.34 15.36
C PRO A 440 -10.65 14.35 16.15
N GLN A 441 -11.49 14.84 17.09
CA GLN A 441 -12.44 13.98 17.80
C GLN A 441 -13.51 13.43 16.83
N THR A 442 -14.03 14.26 15.94
CA THR A 442 -15.00 13.82 14.93
C THR A 442 -14.40 12.79 14.00
N VAL A 443 -13.16 13.01 13.53
CA VAL A 443 -12.45 12.01 12.69
C VAL A 443 -12.29 10.69 13.44
N TYR A 444 -11.93 10.73 14.73
CA TYR A 444 -11.83 9.51 15.52
C TYR A 444 -13.16 8.79 15.66
N ASP A 445 -14.23 9.53 15.96
CA ASP A 445 -15.56 8.97 16.18
C ASP A 445 -16.13 8.34 14.90
N GLU A 446 -15.92 8.98 13.75
CA GLU A 446 -16.41 8.49 12.45
C GLU A 446 -15.61 7.28 11.93
N TRP A 447 -14.29 7.28 12.08
CA TRP A 447 -13.44 6.29 11.40
C TRP A 447 -12.98 5.15 12.31
N PHE A 448 -12.79 5.39 13.62
CA PHE A 448 -12.04 4.48 14.48
C PHE A 448 -12.79 4.00 15.72
N ALA A 449 -13.66 4.81 16.29
CA ALA A 449 -14.28 4.54 17.60
C ALA A 449 -15.03 3.19 17.63
N GLU A 450 -15.74 2.84 16.54
CA GLU A 450 -16.50 1.59 16.51
C GLU A 450 -15.58 0.36 16.54
N ALA A 451 -14.48 0.38 15.79
CA ALA A 451 -13.51 -0.71 15.81
C ALA A 451 -12.87 -0.85 17.19
N ASP A 452 -12.51 0.28 17.83
CA ASP A 452 -11.81 0.29 19.12
C ASP A 452 -12.71 -0.10 20.31
N LYS A 453 -14.04 0.03 20.21
CA LYS A 453 -14.98 -0.47 21.23
C LYS A 453 -14.81 -1.96 21.49
N SER A 454 -14.40 -2.75 20.51
CA SER A 454 -14.14 -4.19 20.67
C SER A 454 -13.09 -4.51 21.73
N LEU A 455 -12.13 -3.59 21.97
CA LEU A 455 -11.06 -3.77 22.97
C LEU A 455 -11.58 -3.69 24.41
N ILE A 456 -12.67 -2.96 24.65
CA ILE A 456 -13.28 -2.86 26.00
C ILE A 456 -13.96 -4.18 26.38
N THR A 457 -14.58 -4.85 25.42
CA THR A 457 -15.30 -6.10 25.67
C THR A 457 -14.35 -7.23 26.03
N VAL A 458 -13.17 -7.29 25.43
CA VAL A 458 -12.14 -8.28 25.73
C VAL A 458 -11.61 -8.11 27.15
N ARG A 459 -11.34 -6.88 27.59
CA ARG A 459 -10.87 -6.62 28.98
C ARG A 459 -11.85 -7.09 30.05
N LYS A 460 -13.16 -6.92 29.84
CA LYS A 460 -14.18 -7.38 30.81
C LYS A 460 -14.26 -8.91 30.97
N HIS A 461 -13.87 -9.67 29.95
CA HIS A 461 -13.85 -11.14 30.00
C HIS A 461 -12.57 -11.73 30.58
N THR A 462 -11.47 -10.96 30.66
CA THR A 462 -10.21 -11.38 31.28
C THR A 462 -10.11 -11.03 32.78
N GLU A 463 -11.03 -10.20 33.31
CA GLU A 463 -11.11 -9.83 34.73
C GLU A 463 -12.14 -10.65 35.51
N LEU A 464 -12.76 -11.67 34.91
CA LEU A 464 -13.65 -12.69 35.56
C LEU A 464 -12.92 -14.01 35.66
#